data_5b9de625568ca81d6e195120d041f8ac
#
_entry.id   5b9de625568ca81d6e195120d041f8ac
#
_cell.length_a   1.000
_cell.length_b   1.000
_cell.length_c   1.000
_cell.angle_alpha   90.00
_cell.angle_beta   90.00
_cell.angle_gamma   90.00
#
_symmetry.space_group_name_H-M   'P 1'
#
loop_
_entity.id
_entity.type
_entity.pdbx_description
1 polymer ?
#
loop_
_entity_poly.entity_id
_entity_poly.type
_entity_poly.pdbx_seq_one_letter_code
_entity_poly.pdbx_strand_id
1 'polypeptide(L)'
;MKTAVIAALALSASLALAEDKKSMLTPLQEYVTAQCGTEPPFKNEYWNNHRDGIYVSVVSGQPLFSSKDKFDSGTGWPSFTRAIDGSAVVEKKDASHGMERTEVRSSKADSHLGHLFNDGPAPAGTRFCINSAALRFIPVEDLEKEGYPQYKKLFEKPEKK
;
A
#
# COMPACT_ATOMS: atom_id res chain seq x y z
N MET A 1 33.90 23.48 -4.19
CA MET A 1 32.69 24.16 -3.66
C MET A 1 31.42 24.05 -4.54
N LYS A 2 31.48 23.49 -5.77
CA LYS A 2 30.29 23.37 -6.65
C LYS A 2 29.42 22.11 -6.43
N THR A 3 29.95 21.08 -5.80
CA THR A 3 29.25 19.79 -5.58
C THR A 3 28.26 19.81 -4.41
N ALA A 4 28.47 20.63 -3.38
CA ALA A 4 27.57 20.71 -2.23
C ALA A 4 26.23 21.42 -2.53
N VAL A 5 26.23 22.35 -3.47
CA VAL A 5 25.02 23.13 -3.83
C VAL A 5 24.01 22.27 -4.61
N ILE A 6 24.50 21.35 -5.45
CA ILE A 6 23.62 20.46 -6.26
C ILE A 6 22.91 19.43 -5.38
N ALA A 7 23.59 18.91 -4.36
CA ALA A 7 22.98 17.95 -3.42
C ALA A 7 21.88 18.60 -2.55
N ALA A 8 22.08 19.84 -2.13
CA ALA A 8 21.10 20.58 -1.34
C ALA A 8 19.84 20.94 -2.14
N LEU A 9 19.98 21.28 -3.44
CA LEU A 9 18.84 21.56 -4.32
C LEU A 9 18.01 20.28 -4.61
N ALA A 10 18.66 19.14 -4.81
CA ALA A 10 17.96 17.87 -5.06
C ALA A 10 17.17 17.39 -3.83
N LEU A 11 17.72 17.60 -2.63
CA LEU A 11 17.05 17.24 -1.38
C LEU A 11 15.86 18.15 -1.09
N SER A 12 15.96 19.46 -1.37
CA SER A 12 14.86 20.42 -1.20
C SER A 12 13.72 20.18 -2.19
N ALA A 13 14.03 19.84 -3.45
CA ALA A 13 13.01 19.50 -4.45
C ALA A 13 12.26 18.20 -4.11
N SER A 14 12.96 17.20 -3.56
CA SER A 14 12.34 15.94 -3.13
C SER A 14 11.42 16.14 -1.91
N LEU A 15 11.79 17.03 -0.99
CA LEU A 15 10.97 17.38 0.17
C LEU A 15 9.71 18.16 -0.24
N ALA A 16 9.86 19.14 -1.15
CA ALA A 16 8.73 19.92 -1.67
C ALA A 16 7.73 19.05 -2.44
N LEU A 17 8.19 18.08 -3.24
CA LEU A 17 7.31 17.12 -3.92
C LEU A 17 6.59 16.17 -2.97
N ALA A 18 7.18 15.85 -1.82
CA ALA A 18 6.55 15.04 -0.78
C ALA A 18 5.49 15.85 -0.01
N GLU A 19 5.75 17.13 0.24
CA GLU A 19 4.80 18.05 0.88
C GLU A 19 3.60 18.35 -0.04
N ASP A 20 3.82 18.58 -1.34
CA ASP A 20 2.75 18.77 -2.32
C ASP A 20 1.83 17.54 -2.43
N LYS A 21 2.37 16.33 -2.41
CA LYS A 21 1.57 15.11 -2.41
C LYS A 21 0.77 14.92 -1.12
N LYS A 22 1.31 15.32 0.02
CA LYS A 22 0.61 15.28 1.29
C LYS A 22 -0.56 16.29 1.33
N SER A 23 -0.42 17.45 0.70
CA SER A 23 -1.48 18.46 0.57
C SER A 23 -2.63 18.03 -0.35
N MET A 24 -2.48 16.94 -1.11
CA MET A 24 -3.48 16.40 -2.02
C MET A 24 -4.28 15.21 -1.44
N LEU A 25 -3.99 14.78 -0.21
CA LEU A 25 -4.74 13.70 0.44
C LEU A 25 -6.13 14.20 0.85
N THR A 26 -7.13 13.34 0.68
CA THR A 26 -8.46 13.60 1.25
C THR A 26 -8.41 13.52 2.78
N PRO A 27 -9.36 14.15 3.50
CA PRO A 27 -9.43 14.05 4.96
C PRO A 27 -9.44 12.60 5.47
N LEU A 28 -10.11 11.67 4.76
CA LEU A 28 -10.12 10.25 5.12
C LEU A 28 -8.74 9.60 4.91
N GLN A 29 -8.07 9.90 3.81
CA GLN A 29 -6.72 9.40 3.55
C GLN A 29 -5.73 9.89 4.60
N GLU A 30 -5.80 11.16 4.98
CA GLU A 30 -4.95 11.71 6.03
C GLU A 30 -5.26 11.09 7.40
N TYR A 31 -6.55 10.95 7.75
CA TYR A 31 -6.97 10.29 8.98
C TYR A 31 -6.42 8.86 9.09
N VAL A 32 -6.52 8.08 8.00
CA VAL A 32 -6.02 6.69 7.98
C VAL A 32 -4.50 6.66 8.01
N THR A 33 -3.82 7.38 7.12
CA THR A 33 -2.37 7.22 6.90
C THR A 33 -1.51 7.90 7.95
N ALA A 34 -1.94 9.05 8.50
CA ALA A 34 -1.17 9.85 9.44
C ALA A 34 -1.64 9.70 10.90
N GLN A 35 -2.93 9.43 11.14
CA GLN A 35 -3.52 9.33 12.48
C GLN A 35 -3.86 7.89 12.89
N CYS A 36 -3.41 6.89 12.09
CA CYS A 36 -3.69 5.46 12.31
C CYS A 36 -5.19 5.15 12.40
N GLY A 37 -6.01 5.88 11.64
CA GLY A 37 -7.46 5.68 11.58
C GLY A 37 -7.84 4.42 10.82
N THR A 38 -9.11 4.05 10.91
CA THR A 38 -9.70 2.95 10.17
C THR A 38 -10.95 3.44 9.45
N GLU A 39 -11.05 3.18 8.15
CA GLU A 39 -12.23 3.47 7.35
C GLU A 39 -13.37 2.46 7.62
N PRO A 40 -14.64 2.78 7.32
CA PRO A 40 -15.75 1.86 7.52
C PRO A 40 -15.64 0.60 6.64
N PRO A 41 -16.00 -0.59 7.19
CA PRO A 41 -16.06 -1.82 6.40
C PRO A 41 -17.15 -1.75 5.34
N PHE A 42 -16.95 -2.41 4.19
CA PHE A 42 -17.88 -2.49 3.05
C PHE A 42 -18.28 -1.14 2.43
N LYS A 43 -17.73 -0.04 2.92
CA LYS A 43 -17.95 1.33 2.43
C LYS A 43 -16.62 1.99 2.06
N ASN A 44 -15.79 1.26 1.35
CA ASN A 44 -14.49 1.72 0.87
C ASN A 44 -14.24 1.23 -0.55
N GLU A 45 -13.26 1.79 -1.24
CA GLU A 45 -13.12 1.67 -2.69
C GLU A 45 -12.71 0.27 -3.16
N TYR A 46 -11.87 -0.43 -2.38
CA TYR A 46 -11.19 -1.62 -2.89
C TYR A 46 -11.56 -2.93 -2.19
N TRP A 47 -12.47 -2.95 -1.22
CA TRP A 47 -12.86 -4.20 -0.56
C TRP A 47 -13.37 -5.25 -1.57
N ASN A 48 -14.10 -4.82 -2.61
CA ASN A 48 -14.68 -5.67 -3.66
C ASN A 48 -14.05 -5.40 -5.04
N ASN A 49 -12.78 -4.96 -5.10
CA ASN A 49 -12.08 -4.78 -6.37
C ASN A 49 -11.38 -6.09 -6.79
N HIS A 50 -11.80 -6.66 -7.93
CA HIS A 50 -11.27 -7.91 -8.49
C HIS A 50 -10.46 -7.70 -9.78
N ARG A 51 -10.19 -6.45 -10.17
CA ARG A 51 -9.41 -6.13 -11.37
C ARG A 51 -7.95 -6.52 -11.18
N ASP A 52 -7.29 -6.96 -12.26
CA ASP A 52 -5.84 -7.19 -12.28
C ASP A 52 -5.07 -5.86 -12.21
N GLY A 53 -4.11 -5.79 -11.31
CA GLY A 53 -3.29 -4.60 -11.09
C GLY A 53 -2.53 -4.63 -9.76
N ILE A 54 -1.91 -3.51 -9.45
CA ILE A 54 -1.18 -3.33 -8.19
C ILE A 54 -1.81 -2.24 -7.33
N TYR A 55 -1.55 -2.31 -6.04
CA TYR A 55 -1.95 -1.30 -5.06
C TYR A 55 -0.70 -0.60 -4.55
N VAL A 56 -0.66 0.71 -4.72
CA VAL A 56 0.47 1.55 -4.29
C VAL A 56 0.05 2.43 -3.11
N SER A 57 1.01 2.88 -2.32
CA SER A 57 0.77 3.84 -1.24
C SER A 57 0.20 5.14 -1.82
N VAL A 58 -0.91 5.62 -1.29
CA VAL A 58 -1.48 6.92 -1.68
C VAL A 58 -0.55 8.09 -1.32
N VAL A 59 0.29 7.91 -0.29
CA VAL A 59 1.23 8.93 0.19
C VAL A 59 2.48 9.02 -0.68
N SER A 60 3.10 7.88 -1.01
CA SER A 60 4.43 7.83 -1.63
C SER A 60 4.46 7.25 -3.05
N GLY A 61 3.37 6.62 -3.50
CA GLY A 61 3.36 5.85 -4.74
C GLY A 61 4.15 4.54 -4.67
N GLN A 62 4.62 4.13 -3.49
CA GLN A 62 5.34 2.87 -3.32
C GLN A 62 4.43 1.68 -3.61
N PRO A 63 4.83 0.72 -4.48
CA PRO A 63 4.09 -0.53 -4.67
C PRO A 63 4.03 -1.33 -3.37
N LEU A 64 2.84 -1.77 -2.97
CA LEU A 64 2.61 -2.43 -1.69
C LEU A 64 2.03 -3.84 -1.85
N PHE A 65 1.02 -4.01 -2.71
CA PHE A 65 0.32 -5.27 -2.89
C PHE A 65 -0.03 -5.53 -4.36
N SER A 66 -0.24 -6.80 -4.70
CA SER A 66 -0.72 -7.23 -6.02
C SER A 66 -2.14 -7.80 -5.92
N SER A 67 -2.96 -7.60 -6.95
CA SER A 67 -4.26 -8.26 -7.06
C SER A 67 -4.16 -9.78 -7.10
N LYS A 68 -3.00 -10.33 -7.48
CA LYS A 68 -2.73 -11.78 -7.48
C LYS A 68 -2.71 -12.39 -6.07
N ASP A 69 -2.43 -11.56 -5.06
CA ASP A 69 -2.38 -11.97 -3.66
C ASP A 69 -3.61 -11.50 -2.86
N LYS A 70 -4.56 -10.81 -3.54
CA LYS A 70 -5.82 -10.34 -2.96
C LYS A 70 -6.85 -11.47 -2.88
N PHE A 71 -7.62 -11.49 -1.80
CA PHE A 71 -8.71 -12.45 -1.61
C PHE A 71 -9.90 -11.81 -0.87
N ASP A 72 -11.06 -12.43 -1.00
CA ASP A 72 -12.29 -11.99 -0.32
C ASP A 72 -12.31 -12.56 1.10
N SER A 73 -11.97 -11.73 2.06
CA SER A 73 -11.92 -12.12 3.49
C SER A 73 -13.28 -12.06 4.18
N GLY A 74 -14.27 -11.41 3.58
CA GLY A 74 -15.57 -11.18 4.22
C GLY A 74 -15.55 -10.10 5.31
N THR A 75 -14.41 -9.44 5.55
CA THR A 75 -14.26 -8.45 6.62
C THR A 75 -14.69 -7.05 6.22
N GLY A 76 -14.81 -6.78 4.92
CA GLY A 76 -15.21 -5.48 4.39
C GLY A 76 -14.04 -4.54 4.10
N TRP A 77 -12.80 -5.02 4.19
CA TRP A 77 -11.58 -4.32 3.76
C TRP A 77 -10.79 -5.16 2.75
N PRO A 78 -10.03 -4.52 1.85
CA PRO A 78 -9.13 -5.26 0.96
C PRO A 78 -8.13 -6.07 1.78
N SER A 79 -8.03 -7.36 1.44
CA SER A 79 -7.22 -8.34 2.17
C SER A 79 -6.25 -9.04 1.22
N PHE A 80 -5.01 -9.20 1.66
CA PHE A 80 -3.93 -9.79 0.86
C PHE A 80 -3.20 -10.86 1.66
N THR A 81 -2.70 -11.88 0.97
CA THR A 81 -1.91 -12.96 1.60
C THR A 81 -0.46 -12.56 1.86
N ARG A 82 0.07 -11.60 1.10
CA ARG A 82 1.45 -11.08 1.25
C ARG A 82 1.59 -9.70 0.63
N ALA A 83 2.65 -8.99 1.04
CA ALA A 83 3.10 -7.79 0.35
C ALA A 83 3.71 -8.14 -1.02
N ILE A 84 3.73 -7.17 -1.95
CA ILE A 84 4.29 -7.35 -3.30
C ILE A 84 5.79 -7.64 -3.27
N ASP A 85 6.45 -7.15 -2.25
CA ASP A 85 7.85 -7.36 -1.91
C ASP A 85 7.98 -7.37 -0.39
N GLY A 86 8.80 -8.25 0.17
CA GLY A 86 8.99 -8.37 1.62
C GLY A 86 9.52 -7.09 2.30
N SER A 87 10.15 -6.20 1.52
CA SER A 87 10.64 -4.88 2.00
C SER A 87 9.63 -3.74 1.82
N ALA A 88 8.47 -4.00 1.20
CA ALA A 88 7.48 -2.95 0.92
C ALA A 88 6.76 -2.44 2.16
N VAL A 89 6.65 -3.26 3.18
CA VAL A 89 5.95 -2.95 4.43
C VAL A 89 6.83 -3.19 5.64
N VAL A 90 6.50 -2.52 6.74
CA VAL A 90 7.11 -2.68 8.05
C VAL A 90 6.01 -3.06 9.04
N GLU A 91 6.30 -4.03 9.88
CA GLU A 91 5.40 -4.48 10.95
C GLU A 91 5.80 -3.85 12.28
N LYS A 92 4.83 -3.31 13.00
CA LYS A 92 5.01 -2.72 14.33
C LYS A 92 4.00 -3.29 15.31
N LYS A 93 4.39 -3.43 16.57
CA LYS A 93 3.45 -3.80 17.63
C LYS A 93 2.47 -2.65 17.87
N ASP A 94 1.17 -2.95 17.86
CA ASP A 94 0.09 -2.03 18.20
C ASP A 94 -0.64 -2.56 19.44
N ALA A 95 -0.55 -1.83 20.53
CA ALA A 95 -1.23 -2.11 21.80
C ALA A 95 -2.41 -1.18 22.08
N SER A 96 -2.88 -0.43 21.07
CA SER A 96 -4.01 0.48 21.19
C SER A 96 -5.34 -0.25 21.38
N HIS A 97 -6.35 0.47 21.88
CA HIS A 97 -7.72 -0.03 22.09
C HIS A 97 -7.82 -1.31 22.97
N GLY A 98 -6.83 -1.54 23.86
CA GLY A 98 -6.81 -2.72 24.71
C GLY A 98 -6.56 -4.05 23.98
N MET A 99 -6.07 -4.01 22.75
CA MET A 99 -5.74 -5.15 21.91
C MET A 99 -4.23 -5.24 21.67
N GLU A 100 -3.72 -6.45 21.45
CA GLU A 100 -2.38 -6.64 20.88
C GLU A 100 -2.51 -7.07 19.43
N ARG A 101 -2.04 -6.22 18.52
CA ARG A 101 -2.11 -6.45 17.09
C ARG A 101 -0.76 -6.14 16.44
N THR A 102 -0.58 -6.57 15.19
CA THR A 102 0.55 -6.19 14.35
C THR A 102 0.08 -5.13 13.36
N GLU A 103 0.52 -3.89 13.56
CA GLU A 103 0.30 -2.79 12.61
C GLU A 103 1.17 -2.98 11.38
N VAL A 104 0.61 -2.71 10.20
CA VAL A 104 1.31 -2.69 8.92
C VAL A 104 1.46 -1.25 8.45
N ARG A 105 2.69 -0.84 8.15
CA ARG A 105 3.03 0.50 7.65
C ARG A 105 3.81 0.41 6.35
N SER A 106 3.72 1.44 5.50
CA SER A 106 4.57 1.51 4.31
C SER A 106 6.02 1.76 4.70
N SER A 107 6.99 1.07 4.08
CA SER A 107 8.40 1.22 4.46
C SER A 107 8.99 2.57 4.03
N LYS A 108 8.49 3.18 2.94
CA LYS A 108 9.02 4.46 2.44
C LYS A 108 8.44 5.70 3.12
N ALA A 109 7.16 5.68 3.47
CA ALA A 109 6.48 6.85 4.03
C ALA A 109 6.19 6.70 5.53
N ASP A 110 6.46 5.54 6.12
CA ASP A 110 6.04 5.18 7.48
C ASP A 110 4.55 5.52 7.74
N SER A 111 3.71 5.41 6.70
CA SER A 111 2.28 5.67 6.78
C SER A 111 1.54 4.41 7.21
N HIS A 112 0.52 4.58 8.06
CA HIS A 112 -0.34 3.48 8.46
C HIS A 112 -1.10 2.90 7.26
N LEU A 113 -1.17 1.58 7.17
CA LEU A 113 -1.90 0.87 6.13
C LEU A 113 -3.07 0.06 6.71
N GLY A 114 -2.86 -0.61 7.81
CA GLY A 114 -3.79 -1.54 8.43
C GLY A 114 -3.10 -2.47 9.40
N HIS A 115 -3.55 -3.72 9.47
CA HIS A 115 -3.03 -4.72 10.41
C HIS A 115 -2.83 -6.09 9.73
N LEU A 116 -1.92 -6.88 10.30
CA LEU A 116 -1.64 -8.26 9.92
C LEU A 116 -2.31 -9.21 10.91
N PHE A 117 -2.98 -10.23 10.38
CA PHE A 117 -3.65 -11.31 11.11
C PHE A 117 -3.14 -12.68 10.63
N ASN A 118 -3.29 -13.71 11.47
CA ASN A 118 -2.87 -15.09 11.19
C ASN A 118 -4.07 -15.99 10.83
N ASP A 119 -5.09 -15.41 10.22
CA ASP A 119 -6.34 -16.07 9.82
C ASP A 119 -6.55 -16.04 8.30
N GLY A 120 -5.48 -15.88 7.55
CA GLY A 120 -5.49 -15.89 6.09
C GLY A 120 -5.61 -17.31 5.50
N PRO A 121 -5.85 -17.42 4.17
CA PRO A 121 -5.95 -18.71 3.51
C PRO A 121 -4.61 -19.46 3.44
N ALA A 122 -4.69 -20.79 3.43
CA ALA A 122 -3.53 -21.63 3.17
C ALA A 122 -2.99 -21.40 1.74
N PRO A 123 -1.68 -21.57 1.51
CA PRO A 123 -0.63 -21.99 2.44
C PRO A 123 -0.03 -20.83 3.28
N ALA A 124 -0.31 -19.57 2.94
CA ALA A 124 0.32 -18.42 3.61
C ALA A 124 -0.12 -18.27 5.07
N GLY A 125 -1.40 -18.50 5.37
CA GLY A 125 -1.97 -18.33 6.71
C GLY A 125 -2.05 -16.88 7.19
N THR A 126 -1.54 -15.93 6.42
CA THR A 126 -1.49 -14.50 6.74
C THR A 126 -2.58 -13.72 6.03
N ARG A 127 -3.12 -12.71 6.69
CA ARG A 127 -4.05 -11.74 6.13
C ARG A 127 -3.62 -10.32 6.46
N PHE A 128 -3.14 -9.61 5.46
CA PHE A 128 -2.93 -8.17 5.49
C PHE A 128 -4.29 -7.49 5.26
N CYS A 129 -4.90 -6.98 6.32
CA CYS A 129 -6.16 -6.25 6.28
C CYS A 129 -5.86 -4.74 6.16
N ILE A 130 -6.07 -4.19 4.98
CA ILE A 130 -5.54 -2.88 4.60
C ILE A 130 -6.68 -1.91 4.32
N ASN A 131 -6.56 -0.66 4.75
CA ASN A 131 -7.51 0.39 4.42
C ASN A 131 -7.39 0.79 2.94
N SER A 132 -8.50 0.86 2.22
CA SER A 132 -8.55 1.37 0.85
C SER A 132 -8.03 2.80 0.77
N ALA A 133 -8.34 3.62 1.78
CA ALA A 133 -7.89 5.02 1.85
C ALA A 133 -6.37 5.17 1.92
N ALA A 134 -5.63 4.13 2.33
CA ALA A 134 -4.16 4.12 2.30
C ALA A 134 -3.58 3.74 0.93
N LEU A 135 -4.42 3.30 -0.01
CA LEU A 135 -4.05 2.71 -1.28
C LEU A 135 -4.53 3.53 -2.47
N ARG A 136 -3.80 3.41 -3.58
CA ARG A 136 -4.24 3.76 -4.94
C ARG A 136 -4.08 2.53 -5.82
N PHE A 137 -5.15 2.12 -6.49
CA PHE A 137 -5.11 1.00 -7.43
C PHE A 137 -4.63 1.47 -8.80
N ILE A 138 -3.74 0.68 -9.42
CA ILE A 138 -3.26 0.88 -10.79
C ILE A 138 -3.56 -0.40 -11.57
N PRO A 139 -4.47 -0.34 -12.55
CA PRO A 139 -4.79 -1.50 -13.38
C PRO A 139 -3.60 -1.90 -14.25
N VAL A 140 -3.55 -3.18 -14.65
CA VAL A 140 -2.42 -3.74 -15.41
C VAL A 140 -2.16 -3.01 -16.72
N GLU A 141 -3.20 -2.54 -17.38
CA GLU A 141 -3.12 -1.77 -18.63
C GLU A 141 -2.44 -0.40 -18.47
N ASP A 142 -2.48 0.19 -17.28
CA ASP A 142 -1.90 1.50 -16.99
C ASP A 142 -0.50 1.43 -16.34
N LEU A 143 0.01 0.26 -16.02
CA LEU A 143 1.29 0.09 -15.30
C LEU A 143 2.47 0.81 -15.97
N GLU A 144 2.57 0.76 -17.30
CA GLU A 144 3.64 1.47 -18.02
C GLU A 144 3.49 2.98 -17.91
N LYS A 145 2.30 3.47 -18.19
CA LYS A 145 1.97 4.90 -18.17
C LYS A 145 2.17 5.52 -16.80
N GLU A 146 1.87 4.76 -15.75
CA GLU A 146 1.98 5.18 -14.35
C GLU A 146 3.41 4.98 -13.78
N GLY A 147 4.36 4.43 -14.56
CA GLY A 147 5.76 4.27 -14.15
C GLY A 147 6.07 2.98 -13.40
N TYR A 148 5.26 1.94 -13.56
CA TYR A 148 5.43 0.62 -12.92
C TYR A 148 5.58 -0.55 -13.90
N PRO A 149 6.30 -0.42 -15.04
CA PRO A 149 6.34 -1.44 -16.09
C PRO A 149 6.87 -2.80 -15.60
N GLN A 150 7.75 -2.79 -14.57
CA GLN A 150 8.36 -4.00 -14.01
C GLN A 150 7.36 -4.97 -13.38
N TYR A 151 6.16 -4.49 -13.02
CA TYR A 151 5.12 -5.33 -12.41
C TYR A 151 4.19 -6.00 -13.43
N LYS A 152 4.27 -5.67 -14.72
CA LYS A 152 3.49 -6.33 -15.78
C LYS A 152 3.71 -7.84 -15.80
N LYS A 153 4.95 -8.29 -15.56
CA LYS A 153 5.32 -9.70 -15.50
C LYS A 153 4.50 -10.54 -14.49
N LEU A 154 3.92 -9.91 -13.46
CA LEU A 154 3.07 -10.61 -12.48
C LEU A 154 1.75 -11.08 -13.11
N PHE A 155 1.36 -10.49 -14.24
CA PHE A 155 0.08 -10.71 -14.91
C PHE A 155 0.23 -11.46 -16.24
N GLU A 156 1.45 -11.70 -16.68
CA GLU A 156 1.74 -12.50 -17.89
C GLU A 156 1.42 -13.98 -17.62
N LYS A 157 0.82 -14.63 -18.61
CA LYS A 157 0.61 -16.07 -18.52
C LYS A 157 1.97 -16.76 -18.60
N PRO A 158 2.23 -17.82 -17.79
CA PRO A 158 3.45 -18.60 -17.95
C PRO A 158 3.53 -19.12 -19.38
N GLU A 159 4.66 -18.89 -20.06
CA GLU A 159 4.90 -19.48 -21.38
C GLU A 159 4.77 -20.99 -21.25
N LYS A 160 3.88 -21.57 -22.06
CA LYS A 160 3.77 -23.03 -22.17
C LYS A 160 5.07 -23.53 -22.81
N LYS A 161 5.92 -24.16 -22.00
CA LYS A 161 7.02 -24.96 -22.48
C LYS A 161 6.51 -26.22 -23.15
#